data_7f774255c13a855b0907d73467fc12dc
#
_entry.id   7f774255c13a855b0907d73467fc12dc
#
_cell.length_a   1.000
_cell.length_b   1.000
_cell.length_c   1.000
_cell.angle_alpha   90.00
_cell.angle_beta   90.00
_cell.angle_gamma   90.00
#
_symmetry.space_group_name_H-M   'P 1'
#
loop_
_entity.id
_entity.type
_entity.pdbx_description
1 polymer ?
#
loop_
_entity_poly.entity_id
_entity_poly.type
_entity_poly.pdbx_seq_one_letter_code
_entity_poly.pdbx_strand_id
1 'polypeptide(L)'
;QGAAEIVQYDVASGMVYVTNSDSNTVALVDISDLSDAPLDSPITDLNLTVGSEVTLPTEVDGVALDGLTSIALSGDLLAVAVPADAKADNGYVLFYTGVSSVAPSLLKAVEVGNLPDMVTFTPDGSKVLVANEGEPSGDYTVDPEGSVAVIEVTDGVPEDEAALLDFTDFNGQKTELMAMGMHFPNPAGRTIN
;
A
#
# COMPACT_ATOMS: atom_id res chain seq x y z
N GLN A 1 -1.21 -2.94 -18.99
CA GLN A 1 -0.65 -4.19 -18.51
C GLN A 1 -0.35 -4.05 -17.04
N GLY A 2 -1.40 -4.02 -16.19
CA GLY A 2 -1.26 -4.13 -14.76
C GLY A 2 -0.72 -5.51 -14.44
N ALA A 3 0.48 -5.57 -13.96
CA ALA A 3 1.06 -6.79 -13.47
C ALA A 3 0.78 -6.87 -11.97
N ALA A 4 0.71 -8.08 -11.45
CA ALA A 4 0.80 -8.33 -10.03
C ALA A 4 2.18 -7.85 -9.53
N GLU A 5 2.19 -6.89 -8.60
CA GLU A 5 3.45 -6.32 -8.09
C GLU A 5 3.72 -6.75 -6.66
N ILE A 6 2.69 -6.73 -5.82
CA ILE A 6 2.79 -7.07 -4.41
C ILE A 6 2.05 -8.38 -4.14
N VAL A 7 2.71 -9.26 -3.38
CA VAL A 7 2.13 -10.51 -2.90
C VAL A 7 2.28 -10.59 -1.39
N GLN A 8 1.20 -11.00 -0.71
CA GLN A 8 1.19 -11.30 0.71
C GLN A 8 0.67 -12.72 0.94
N TYR A 9 1.21 -13.40 1.92
CA TYR A 9 0.82 -14.76 2.27
C TYR A 9 0.31 -14.83 3.71
N ASP A 10 -0.92 -15.31 3.87
CA ASP A 10 -1.47 -15.62 5.18
C ASP A 10 -1.19 -17.10 5.53
N VAL A 11 -0.28 -17.29 6.47
CA VAL A 11 0.14 -18.62 6.94
C VAL A 11 -1.02 -19.39 7.59
N ALA A 12 -1.95 -18.67 8.21
CA ALA A 12 -3.05 -19.30 8.96
C ALA A 12 -4.09 -19.94 8.04
N SER A 13 -4.40 -19.28 6.93
CA SER A 13 -5.40 -19.78 5.95
C SER A 13 -4.78 -20.50 4.75
N GLY A 14 -3.47 -20.34 4.50
CA GLY A 14 -2.84 -20.81 3.27
C GLY A 14 -3.22 -19.98 2.03
N MET A 15 -3.72 -18.76 2.24
CA MET A 15 -4.14 -17.87 1.16
C MET A 15 -3.02 -16.92 0.74
N VAL A 16 -2.92 -16.68 -0.54
CA VAL A 16 -2.06 -15.65 -1.14
C VAL A 16 -2.92 -14.51 -1.65
N TYR A 17 -2.55 -13.30 -1.30
CA TYR A 17 -3.17 -12.05 -1.72
C TYR A 17 -2.26 -11.36 -2.72
N VAL A 18 -2.80 -10.99 -3.88
CA VAL A 18 -2.01 -10.44 -4.99
C VAL A 18 -2.68 -9.19 -5.51
N THR A 19 -1.92 -8.10 -5.63
CA THR A 19 -2.42 -6.86 -6.24
C THR A 19 -2.69 -7.05 -7.72
N ASN A 20 -3.78 -6.44 -8.21
CA ASN A 20 -4.11 -6.33 -9.61
C ASN A 20 -4.57 -4.90 -9.91
N SER A 21 -3.60 -4.02 -10.17
CA SER A 21 -3.84 -2.59 -10.36
C SER A 21 -4.72 -2.29 -11.57
N ASP A 22 -4.61 -3.05 -12.67
CA ASP A 22 -5.42 -2.83 -13.88
C ASP A 22 -6.93 -3.03 -13.64
N SER A 23 -7.30 -3.99 -12.80
CA SER A 23 -8.70 -4.27 -12.49
C SER A 23 -9.17 -3.69 -11.16
N ASN A 24 -8.28 -2.99 -10.44
CA ASN A 24 -8.52 -2.42 -9.11
C ASN A 24 -9.05 -3.48 -8.12
N THR A 25 -8.37 -4.63 -8.10
CA THR A 25 -8.72 -5.77 -7.25
C THR A 25 -7.53 -6.33 -6.49
N VAL A 26 -7.80 -7.01 -5.39
CA VAL A 26 -6.86 -7.92 -4.75
C VAL A 26 -7.33 -9.35 -5.02
N ALA A 27 -6.55 -10.12 -5.77
CA ALA A 27 -6.85 -11.51 -6.07
C ALA A 27 -6.46 -12.41 -4.90
N LEU A 28 -7.32 -13.36 -4.55
CA LEU A 28 -7.11 -14.36 -3.52
C LEU A 28 -6.88 -15.73 -4.17
N VAL A 29 -5.74 -16.33 -3.86
CA VAL A 29 -5.34 -17.63 -4.39
C VAL A 29 -5.13 -18.59 -3.22
N ASP A 30 -5.88 -19.68 -3.20
CA ASP A 30 -5.70 -20.74 -2.21
C ASP A 30 -4.52 -21.63 -2.64
N ILE A 31 -3.52 -21.73 -1.77
CA ILE A 31 -2.36 -22.59 -1.94
C ILE A 31 -2.21 -23.61 -0.81
N SER A 32 -3.25 -23.78 0.01
CA SER A 32 -3.22 -24.69 1.16
C SER A 32 -2.96 -26.15 0.78
N ASP A 33 -3.32 -26.55 -0.45
CA ASP A 33 -3.08 -27.90 -0.98
C ASP A 33 -1.66 -28.08 -1.56
N LEU A 34 -0.82 -27.03 -1.60
CA LEU A 34 0.55 -27.18 -2.05
C LEU A 34 1.36 -28.01 -1.04
N SER A 35 1.95 -29.09 -1.52
CA SER A 35 2.78 -29.96 -0.70
C SER A 35 4.05 -29.25 -0.21
N ASP A 36 4.37 -29.41 1.07
CA ASP A 36 5.64 -29.00 1.66
C ASP A 36 6.84 -29.85 1.17
N ALA A 37 6.61 -30.80 0.32
CA ALA A 37 7.67 -31.64 -0.23
C ALA A 37 8.60 -30.81 -1.11
N PRO A 38 9.94 -31.03 -1.02
CA PRO A 38 10.87 -30.41 -1.93
C PRO A 38 10.48 -30.72 -3.38
N LEU A 39 10.45 -29.68 -4.21
CA LEU A 39 10.18 -29.84 -5.62
C LEU A 39 11.40 -30.41 -6.32
N ASP A 40 11.39 -31.70 -6.60
CA ASP A 40 12.46 -32.40 -7.33
C ASP A 40 12.50 -32.04 -8.83
N SER A 41 11.48 -31.34 -9.30
CA SER A 41 11.34 -30.88 -10.69
C SER A 41 10.52 -29.57 -10.78
N PRO A 42 10.72 -28.78 -11.81
CA PRO A 42 9.90 -27.57 -12.02
C PRO A 42 8.41 -27.95 -12.04
N ILE A 43 7.60 -27.16 -11.32
CA ILE A 43 6.14 -27.30 -11.39
C ILE A 43 5.71 -26.81 -12.76
N THR A 44 5.31 -27.76 -13.62
CA THR A 44 4.95 -27.44 -15.01
C THR A 44 3.44 -27.25 -15.21
N ASP A 45 2.62 -27.67 -14.25
CA ASP A 45 1.16 -27.76 -14.42
C ASP A 45 0.37 -27.29 -13.17
N LEU A 46 0.89 -26.35 -12.36
CA LEU A 46 0.13 -25.72 -11.32
C LEU A 46 -0.86 -24.72 -11.95
N ASN A 47 -2.08 -25.19 -12.15
CA ASN A 47 -3.22 -24.31 -12.39
C ASN A 47 -3.71 -23.75 -11.05
N LEU A 48 -2.97 -22.80 -10.48
CA LEU A 48 -3.49 -22.02 -9.37
C LEU A 48 -4.68 -21.21 -9.90
N THR A 49 -5.84 -21.49 -9.35
CA THR A 49 -7.06 -20.76 -9.71
C THR A 49 -7.23 -19.59 -8.75
N VAL A 50 -7.46 -18.41 -9.27
CA VAL A 50 -7.94 -17.30 -8.45
C VAL A 50 -9.29 -17.71 -7.88
N GLY A 51 -9.37 -17.85 -6.55
CA GLY A 51 -10.56 -18.33 -5.85
C GLY A 51 -11.62 -17.23 -5.74
N SER A 52 -11.19 -16.01 -5.46
CA SER A 52 -12.04 -14.83 -5.35
C SER A 52 -11.21 -13.56 -5.52
N GLU A 53 -11.88 -12.41 -5.64
CA GLU A 53 -11.25 -11.09 -5.73
C GLU A 53 -11.96 -10.12 -4.77
N VAL A 54 -11.18 -9.29 -4.10
CA VAL A 54 -11.69 -8.11 -3.40
C VAL A 54 -11.67 -6.96 -4.38
N THR A 55 -12.84 -6.52 -4.81
CA THR A 55 -12.98 -5.30 -5.64
C THR A 55 -12.94 -4.07 -4.73
N LEU A 56 -12.09 -3.11 -5.06
CA LEU A 56 -11.96 -1.88 -4.30
C LEU A 56 -13.01 -0.85 -4.74
N PRO A 57 -13.43 0.07 -3.85
CA PRO A 57 -14.25 1.19 -4.23
C PRO A 57 -13.48 2.10 -5.19
N THR A 58 -14.19 2.78 -6.06
CA THR A 58 -13.63 3.79 -6.98
C THR A 58 -13.65 5.20 -6.41
N GLU A 59 -14.26 5.38 -5.23
CA GLU A 59 -14.41 6.65 -4.55
C GLU A 59 -14.52 6.43 -3.03
N VAL A 60 -13.93 7.31 -2.23
CA VAL A 60 -14.10 7.40 -0.77
C VAL A 60 -14.29 8.87 -0.41
N ASP A 61 -15.34 9.20 0.35
CA ASP A 61 -15.65 10.54 0.86
C ASP A 61 -15.68 11.65 -0.23
N GLY A 62 -16.05 11.29 -1.46
CA GLY A 62 -16.09 12.19 -2.61
C GLY A 62 -14.76 12.35 -3.34
N VAL A 63 -13.71 11.64 -2.91
CA VAL A 63 -12.41 11.59 -3.58
C VAL A 63 -12.37 10.36 -4.50
N ALA A 64 -12.20 10.60 -5.80
CA ALA A 64 -11.99 9.52 -6.78
C ALA A 64 -10.64 8.85 -6.53
N LEU A 65 -10.61 7.52 -6.59
CA LEU A 65 -9.42 6.71 -6.34
C LEU A 65 -8.82 6.18 -7.65
N ASP A 66 -7.49 6.11 -7.69
CA ASP A 66 -6.72 5.43 -8.75
C ASP A 66 -6.55 3.93 -8.41
N GLY A 67 -5.74 3.21 -9.17
CA GLY A 67 -5.39 1.81 -8.90
C GLY A 67 -4.59 1.64 -7.60
N LEU A 68 -4.81 0.51 -6.89
CA LEU A 68 -4.05 0.20 -5.68
C LEU A 68 -2.55 0.06 -5.97
N THR A 69 -1.74 0.44 -5.00
CA THR A 69 -0.27 0.39 -5.08
C THR A 69 0.33 -0.71 -4.21
N SER A 70 -0.19 -0.92 -3.01
CA SER A 70 0.40 -1.86 -2.06
C SER A 70 -0.62 -2.52 -1.15
N ILE A 71 -0.26 -3.70 -0.62
CA ILE A 71 -1.06 -4.43 0.36
C ILE A 71 -0.19 -4.95 1.51
N ALA A 72 -0.78 -5.07 2.69
CA ALA A 72 -0.17 -5.70 3.85
C ALA A 72 -1.20 -6.48 4.67
N LEU A 73 -0.74 -7.55 5.34
CA LEU A 73 -1.57 -8.40 6.19
C LEU A 73 -1.07 -8.39 7.64
N SER A 74 -2.00 -8.38 8.59
CA SER A 74 -1.72 -8.64 10.00
C SER A 74 -2.96 -9.19 10.70
N GLY A 75 -2.86 -10.43 11.21
CA GLY A 75 -4.00 -11.11 11.81
C GLY A 75 -5.18 -11.20 10.84
N ASP A 76 -6.34 -10.67 11.22
CA ASP A 76 -7.55 -10.67 10.38
C ASP A 76 -7.69 -9.40 9.51
N LEU A 77 -6.66 -8.55 9.43
CA LEU A 77 -6.67 -7.31 8.67
C LEU A 77 -5.87 -7.42 7.37
N LEU A 78 -6.46 -6.93 6.29
CA LEU A 78 -5.80 -6.56 5.04
C LEU A 78 -5.84 -5.04 4.92
N ALA A 79 -4.67 -4.40 4.82
CA ALA A 79 -4.51 -2.99 4.50
C ALA A 79 -4.16 -2.85 3.02
N VAL A 80 -4.83 -1.95 2.32
CA VAL A 80 -4.63 -1.67 0.89
C VAL A 80 -4.36 -0.18 0.72
N ALA A 81 -3.20 0.19 0.18
CA ALA A 81 -2.86 1.57 -0.16
C ALA A 81 -3.46 1.92 -1.53
N VAL A 82 -4.18 3.02 -1.59
CA VAL A 82 -4.87 3.47 -2.81
C VAL A 82 -4.69 4.99 -2.96
N PRO A 83 -3.99 5.46 -3.99
CA PRO A 83 -3.87 6.88 -4.30
C PRO A 83 -5.21 7.50 -4.71
N ALA A 84 -5.31 8.82 -4.58
CA ALA A 84 -6.33 9.58 -5.29
C ALA A 84 -5.99 9.69 -6.78
N ASP A 85 -7.01 9.72 -7.65
CA ASP A 85 -6.85 9.96 -9.09
C ASP A 85 -6.27 11.37 -9.39
N ALA A 86 -6.68 12.36 -8.60
CA ALA A 86 -6.15 13.72 -8.73
C ALA A 86 -4.83 13.88 -7.97
N LYS A 87 -3.76 14.30 -8.66
CA LYS A 87 -2.41 14.47 -8.12
C LYS A 87 -2.29 15.40 -6.91
N ALA A 88 -3.27 16.27 -6.68
CA ALA A 88 -3.26 17.20 -5.55
C ALA A 88 -3.92 16.61 -4.28
N ASP A 89 -4.65 15.53 -4.43
CA ASP A 89 -5.46 14.98 -3.35
C ASP A 89 -4.70 13.90 -2.58
N ASN A 90 -5.05 13.74 -1.31
CA ASN A 90 -4.54 12.67 -0.47
C ASN A 90 -5.20 11.35 -0.86
N GLY A 91 -4.45 10.26 -0.71
CA GLY A 91 -4.96 8.90 -0.87
C GLY A 91 -5.44 8.29 0.44
N TYR A 92 -5.76 7.01 0.39
CA TYR A 92 -6.36 6.27 1.50
C TYR A 92 -5.65 4.94 1.75
N VAL A 93 -5.76 4.46 2.98
CA VAL A 93 -5.61 3.04 3.30
C VAL A 93 -6.99 2.45 3.54
N LEU A 94 -7.35 1.47 2.73
CA LEU A 94 -8.59 0.72 2.88
C LEU A 94 -8.30 -0.52 3.72
N PHE A 95 -9.00 -0.67 4.84
CA PHE A 95 -8.88 -1.83 5.71
C PHE A 95 -10.03 -2.80 5.48
N TYR A 96 -9.67 -4.05 5.25
CA TYR A 96 -10.62 -5.15 5.15
C TYR A 96 -10.41 -6.12 6.29
N THR A 97 -11.50 -6.72 6.77
CA THR A 97 -11.49 -7.79 7.78
C THR A 97 -12.01 -9.08 7.18
N GLY A 98 -11.76 -10.21 7.85
CA GLY A 98 -12.13 -11.52 7.34
C GLY A 98 -11.11 -12.12 6.38
N VAL A 99 -9.82 -11.80 6.59
CA VAL A 99 -8.69 -12.25 5.75
C VAL A 99 -8.67 -13.76 5.58
N SER A 100 -9.00 -14.54 6.63
CA SER A 100 -9.07 -16.00 6.55
C SER A 100 -10.32 -16.51 5.81
N SER A 101 -11.20 -15.63 5.35
CA SER A 101 -12.39 -15.98 4.58
C SER A 101 -12.18 -15.73 3.09
N VAL A 102 -12.99 -16.39 2.25
CA VAL A 102 -12.96 -16.20 0.80
C VAL A 102 -13.56 -14.87 0.33
N ALA A 103 -14.04 -14.05 1.24
CA ALA A 103 -14.70 -12.77 0.95
C ALA A 103 -14.43 -11.73 2.06
N PRO A 104 -13.22 -11.16 2.13
CA PRO A 104 -12.94 -10.05 3.03
C PRO A 104 -13.90 -8.88 2.79
N SER A 105 -14.31 -8.20 3.86
CA SER A 105 -15.23 -7.07 3.79
C SER A 105 -14.56 -5.78 4.23
N LEU A 106 -14.88 -4.67 3.56
CA LEU A 106 -14.38 -3.34 3.91
C LEU A 106 -14.83 -2.98 5.33
N LEU A 107 -13.85 -2.74 6.19
CA LEU A 107 -14.05 -2.31 7.57
C LEU A 107 -14.02 -0.79 7.66
N LYS A 108 -13.00 -0.17 7.04
CA LYS A 108 -12.72 1.26 7.20
C LYS A 108 -11.85 1.76 6.06
N ALA A 109 -12.00 3.05 5.73
CA ALA A 109 -11.05 3.81 4.94
C ALA A 109 -10.44 4.91 5.81
N VAL A 110 -9.13 5.08 5.77
CA VAL A 110 -8.41 6.11 6.52
C VAL A 110 -7.63 6.96 5.54
N GLU A 111 -7.87 8.28 5.53
CA GLU A 111 -7.09 9.22 4.72
C GLU A 111 -5.64 9.25 5.20
N VAL A 112 -4.70 9.25 4.25
CA VAL A 112 -3.26 9.34 4.50
C VAL A 112 -2.66 10.50 3.72
N GLY A 113 -1.37 10.47 3.35
CA GLY A 113 -0.78 11.53 2.53
C GLY A 113 -1.01 11.33 1.03
N ASN A 114 -0.35 12.18 0.25
CA ASN A 114 -0.43 12.15 -1.20
C ASN A 114 0.37 10.96 -1.77
N LEU A 115 -0.22 10.25 -2.70
CA LEU A 115 0.32 9.07 -3.37
C LEU A 115 0.89 8.03 -2.36
N PRO A 116 0.03 7.35 -1.58
CA PRO A 116 0.46 6.23 -0.76
C PRO A 116 0.93 5.10 -1.68
N ASP A 117 2.22 4.76 -1.61
CA ASP A 117 2.84 3.77 -2.49
C ASP A 117 3.16 2.46 -1.77
N MET A 118 3.53 2.52 -0.49
CA MET A 118 3.88 1.35 0.29
C MET A 118 3.17 1.36 1.63
N VAL A 119 2.56 0.23 2.00
CA VAL A 119 1.93 0.01 3.30
C VAL A 119 2.52 -1.21 4.01
N THR A 120 2.70 -1.14 5.32
CA THR A 120 3.13 -2.27 6.14
C THR A 120 2.61 -2.17 7.56
N PHE A 121 2.42 -3.31 8.22
CA PHE A 121 2.18 -3.36 9.66
C PHE A 121 3.50 -3.43 10.43
N THR A 122 3.51 -2.87 11.65
CA THR A 122 4.57 -3.20 12.60
C THR A 122 4.51 -4.70 12.98
N PRO A 123 5.64 -5.30 13.40
CA PRO A 123 5.69 -6.74 13.71
C PRO A 123 4.68 -7.21 14.77
N ASP A 124 4.26 -6.30 15.66
CA ASP A 124 3.25 -6.56 16.69
C ASP A 124 1.82 -6.27 16.22
N GLY A 125 1.65 -5.78 14.98
CA GLY A 125 0.35 -5.44 14.41
C GLY A 125 -0.31 -4.20 15.01
N SER A 126 0.37 -3.45 15.90
CA SER A 126 -0.20 -2.31 16.61
C SER A 126 -0.26 -1.02 15.79
N LYS A 127 0.45 -0.95 14.67
CA LYS A 127 0.48 0.22 13.79
C LYS A 127 0.55 -0.20 12.33
N VAL A 128 0.02 0.67 11.49
CA VAL A 128 0.25 0.66 10.04
C VAL A 128 1.11 1.86 9.68
N LEU A 129 2.15 1.62 8.90
CA LEU A 129 3.04 2.64 8.36
C LEU A 129 2.81 2.73 6.86
N VAL A 130 2.72 3.95 6.34
CA VAL A 130 2.48 4.22 4.93
C VAL A 130 3.53 5.21 4.42
N ALA A 131 4.24 4.85 3.36
CA ALA A 131 5.07 5.80 2.64
C ALA A 131 4.19 6.51 1.59
N ASN A 132 4.09 7.83 1.73
CA ASN A 132 3.40 8.70 0.78
C ASN A 132 4.45 9.42 -0.04
N GLU A 133 4.53 9.15 -1.35
CA GLU A 133 5.61 9.66 -2.20
C GLU A 133 5.53 11.17 -2.46
N GLY A 134 4.33 11.73 -2.58
CA GLY A 134 4.16 13.13 -2.96
C GLY A 134 4.71 13.40 -4.36
N GLU A 135 4.36 12.58 -5.35
CA GLU A 135 4.89 12.70 -6.70
C GLU A 135 4.39 13.97 -7.41
N PRO A 136 5.30 14.80 -7.94
CA PRO A 136 4.87 15.99 -8.66
C PRO A 136 4.22 15.67 -10.01
N SER A 137 3.34 16.57 -10.48
CA SER A 137 2.83 16.53 -11.85
C SER A 137 3.95 16.67 -12.87
N GLY A 138 3.75 16.16 -14.10
CA GLY A 138 4.78 16.18 -15.14
C GLY A 138 5.29 17.57 -15.51
N ASP A 139 4.52 18.63 -15.28
CA ASP A 139 4.89 20.03 -15.46
C ASP A 139 5.30 20.73 -14.15
N TYR A 140 5.26 20.02 -13.02
CA TYR A 140 5.56 20.51 -11.67
C TYR A 140 4.70 21.71 -11.22
N THR A 141 3.51 21.85 -11.75
CA THR A 141 2.55 22.86 -11.26
C THR A 141 1.83 22.38 -10.01
N VAL A 142 1.78 21.07 -9.80
CA VAL A 142 1.33 20.40 -8.57
C VAL A 142 2.51 19.60 -8.05
N ASP A 143 2.96 19.88 -6.84
CA ASP A 143 4.14 19.28 -6.21
C ASP A 143 3.83 19.02 -4.72
N PRO A 144 3.10 17.94 -4.42
CA PRO A 144 2.74 17.59 -3.05
C PRO A 144 3.96 17.16 -2.25
N GLU A 145 3.91 17.36 -0.94
CA GLU A 145 4.97 16.90 -0.04
C GLU A 145 4.86 15.39 0.21
N GLY A 146 6.00 14.69 0.18
CA GLY A 146 6.11 13.32 0.66
C GLY A 146 6.00 13.26 2.18
N SER A 147 5.48 12.16 2.71
CA SER A 147 5.30 11.97 4.15
C SER A 147 5.28 10.49 4.53
N VAL A 148 5.30 10.22 5.84
CA VAL A 148 5.00 8.91 6.39
C VAL A 148 3.72 9.04 7.21
N ALA A 149 2.69 8.25 6.87
CA ALA A 149 1.50 8.15 7.70
C ALA A 149 1.65 7.00 8.71
N VAL A 150 1.17 7.23 9.93
CA VAL A 150 1.11 6.24 11.00
C VAL A 150 -0.33 6.12 11.45
N ILE A 151 -0.92 4.94 11.32
CA ILE A 151 -2.26 4.61 11.78
C ILE A 151 -2.12 3.63 12.96
N GLU A 152 -2.64 3.99 14.12
CA GLU A 152 -2.67 3.10 15.28
C GLU A 152 -3.73 2.01 15.06
N VAL A 153 -3.45 0.81 15.56
CA VAL A 153 -4.38 -0.33 15.53
C VAL A 153 -4.56 -0.85 16.95
N THR A 154 -5.76 -0.69 17.48
CA THR A 154 -6.11 -1.12 18.84
C THR A 154 -7.08 -2.29 18.77
N ASP A 155 -6.72 -3.42 19.37
CA ASP A 155 -7.53 -4.64 19.40
C ASP A 155 -8.00 -5.09 17.99
N GLY A 156 -7.14 -4.93 16.98
CA GLY A 156 -7.43 -5.28 15.59
C GLY A 156 -8.33 -4.27 14.86
N VAL A 157 -8.54 -3.09 15.43
CA VAL A 157 -9.33 -2.01 14.81
C VAL A 157 -8.43 -0.81 14.52
N PRO A 158 -8.27 -0.40 13.25
CA PRO A 158 -7.54 0.81 12.90
C PRO A 158 -8.25 2.06 13.44
N GLU A 159 -7.49 3.05 13.90
CA GLU A 159 -8.04 4.36 14.25
C GLU A 159 -8.61 5.09 13.02
N ASP A 160 -9.41 6.14 13.26
CA ASP A 160 -10.09 6.88 12.19
C ASP A 160 -9.17 7.86 11.46
N GLU A 161 -8.05 8.22 12.10
CA GLU A 161 -7.11 9.24 11.62
C GLU A 161 -5.68 8.69 11.59
N ALA A 162 -4.91 9.15 10.60
CA ALA A 162 -3.47 8.91 10.52
C ALA A 162 -2.69 10.11 11.07
N ALA A 163 -1.63 9.85 11.82
CA ALA A 163 -0.63 10.86 12.11
C ALA A 163 0.33 10.97 10.91
N LEU A 164 0.44 12.16 10.32
CA LEU A 164 1.38 12.44 9.22
C LEU A 164 2.69 12.99 9.77
N LEU A 165 3.79 12.36 9.40
CA LEU A 165 5.16 12.78 9.67
C LEU A 165 5.74 13.31 8.36
N ASP A 166 5.93 14.61 8.25
CA ASP A 166 6.55 15.26 7.10
C ASP A 166 8.08 15.44 7.30
N PHE A 167 8.73 16.06 6.32
CA PHE A 167 10.16 16.31 6.34
C PHE A 167 10.49 17.80 6.47
N THR A 168 9.52 18.65 6.84
CA THR A 168 9.68 20.11 6.91
C THR A 168 10.70 20.56 7.94
N ASP A 169 10.95 19.78 8.99
CA ASP A 169 12.00 20.03 9.98
C ASP A 169 13.42 20.04 9.36
N PHE A 170 13.59 19.44 8.19
CA PHE A 170 14.86 19.41 7.47
C PHE A 170 15.02 20.55 6.45
N ASN A 171 14.01 21.42 6.32
CA ASN A 171 14.08 22.55 5.42
C ASN A 171 15.27 23.46 5.77
N GLY A 172 16.02 23.85 4.75
CA GLY A 172 17.24 24.65 4.89
C GLY A 172 18.51 23.88 5.28
N GLN A 173 18.41 22.57 5.59
CA GLN A 173 19.57 21.73 5.99
C GLN A 173 20.19 20.95 4.83
N LYS A 174 19.84 21.24 3.58
CA LYS A 174 20.26 20.49 2.39
C LYS A 174 21.77 20.26 2.32
N THR A 175 22.58 21.30 2.59
CA THR A 175 24.05 21.19 2.53
C THR A 175 24.59 20.23 3.57
N GLU A 176 24.03 20.24 4.78
CA GLU A 176 24.41 19.35 5.88
C GLU A 176 24.01 17.91 5.60
N LEU A 177 22.79 17.72 5.12
CA LEU A 177 22.28 16.40 4.74
C LEU A 177 23.08 15.78 3.60
N MET A 178 23.47 16.58 2.60
CA MET A 178 24.37 16.12 1.53
C MET A 178 25.76 15.72 2.06
N ALA A 179 26.30 16.46 3.04
CA ALA A 179 27.57 16.10 3.68
C ALA A 179 27.47 14.79 4.47
N MET A 180 26.28 14.44 4.96
CA MET A 180 25.98 13.17 5.62
C MET A 180 25.72 12.01 4.62
N GLY A 181 25.75 12.28 3.31
CA GLY A 181 25.56 11.28 2.26
C GLY A 181 24.15 11.20 1.67
N MET A 182 23.24 12.12 2.04
CA MET A 182 21.92 12.15 1.43
C MET A 182 22.03 12.67 -0.01
N HIS A 183 21.38 11.99 -0.92
CA HIS A 183 21.32 12.37 -2.33
C HIS A 183 20.02 13.10 -2.64
N PHE A 184 20.14 14.33 -3.17
CA PHE A 184 19.02 15.10 -3.68
C PHE A 184 19.07 15.07 -5.20
N PRO A 185 18.20 14.33 -5.88
CA PRO A 185 18.11 14.35 -7.33
C PRO A 185 17.71 15.75 -7.78
N ASN A 186 18.40 16.29 -8.79
CA ASN A 186 18.04 17.56 -9.39
C ASN A 186 17.57 17.32 -10.84
N PRO A 187 16.31 16.98 -11.06
CA PRO A 187 15.81 16.73 -12.39
C PRO A 187 15.80 18.03 -13.19
N ALA A 188 16.44 18.01 -14.36
CA ALA A 188 16.38 19.07 -15.36
C ALA A 188 16.84 20.47 -14.89
N GLY A 189 17.78 20.56 -13.96
CA GLY A 189 18.35 21.85 -13.51
C GLY A 189 17.40 22.70 -12.68
N ARG A 190 16.36 22.13 -12.09
CA ARG A 190 15.43 22.84 -11.20
C ARG A 190 16.05 23.04 -9.83
N THR A 191 15.68 24.13 -9.18
CA THR A 191 16.06 24.40 -7.78
C THR A 191 15.10 23.58 -6.90
N ILE A 192 15.64 22.62 -6.16
CA ILE A 192 14.93 21.93 -5.10
C ILE A 192 15.11 22.79 -3.84
N ASN A 193 14.05 23.29 -3.29
CA ASN A 193 14.04 24.08 -2.05
C ASN A 193 14.17 23.18 -0.84
#